data_6db62215f53e12afcd2af132d093721b
#
_entry.id   6db62215f53e12afcd2af132d093721b
#
_cell.length_a   1.000
_cell.length_b   1.000
_cell.length_c   1.000
_cell.angle_alpha   90.00
_cell.angle_beta   90.00
_cell.angle_gamma   90.00
#
_symmetry.space_group_name_H-M   'P 1'
#
loop_
_entity.id
_entity.type
_entity.pdbx_description
1 polymer ?
#
loop_
_entity_poly.entity_id
_entity_poly.type
_entity_poly.pdbx_seq_one_letter_code
_entity_poly.pdbx_strand_id
1 'polypeptide(L)'
;KSPMDKEYFFNQYDENIRPYEVIKEIDGNTAKLKLKEPKYYSITISPSQYELKHIHNNPEKLRAFVREAMKEYASSFNREIGGRPIIVNDIKYFAKIEHERTFKSNDVAVRENKPYSKQIAHLKNELRKVERGEILGNTRQIENDIRKLIRDAPYKIRGQLIEPGMKKEGLQSHIHIIVSRKDASNTYSLSPGSKYIASEVEMHGKWVKRGFERDRFFQNSEKAFDRMFQYNRNYVESYSARKMLSKDPKQYFLSLRNLGIHEKKIAFKMIRNTGLQLPVLHLPQNKVGFAVKQLKKMIEAGIKSSSIGY
;
A
#
# COMPACT_ATOMS: atom_id res chain seq x y z
N LYS A 1 -5.77 -15.63 23.74
CA LYS A 1 -6.26 -14.44 23.01
C LYS A 1 -7.35 -13.81 23.85
N SER A 2 -7.15 -12.55 24.24
CA SER A 2 -8.09 -11.74 25.00
C SER A 2 -9.41 -11.56 24.22
N PRO A 3 -10.58 -11.44 24.90
CA PRO A 3 -11.87 -11.17 24.24
C PRO A 3 -11.94 -9.83 23.50
N MET A 4 -10.90 -9.00 23.55
CA MET A 4 -10.83 -7.67 22.93
C MET A 4 -10.45 -7.67 21.44
N ASP A 5 -10.17 -8.83 20.82
CA ASP A 5 -9.78 -8.91 19.40
C ASP A 5 -10.94 -9.18 18.44
N LYS A 6 -12.17 -8.86 18.80
CA LYS A 6 -13.25 -8.77 17.82
C LYS A 6 -13.10 -7.46 17.08
N GLU A 7 -12.41 -7.50 15.94
CA GLU A 7 -12.24 -6.37 15.03
C GLU A 7 -13.60 -5.96 14.47
N TYR A 8 -14.16 -4.89 15.02
CA TYR A 8 -15.41 -4.31 14.55
C TYR A 8 -15.15 -3.37 13.36
N PHE A 9 -16.15 -3.31 12.49
CA PHE A 9 -16.20 -2.28 11.45
C PHE A 9 -16.80 -0.99 12.01
N PHE A 10 -16.52 0.10 11.33
CA PHE A 10 -17.11 1.42 11.60
C PHE A 10 -17.48 2.12 10.29
N ASN A 11 -18.31 3.13 10.38
CA ASN A 11 -18.65 4.01 9.27
C ASN A 11 -18.80 5.47 9.78
N GLN A 12 -19.56 6.32 9.06
CA GLN A 12 -19.82 7.69 9.52
C GLN A 12 -20.73 7.78 10.75
N TYR A 13 -21.51 6.74 11.05
CA TYR A 13 -22.53 6.74 12.09
C TYR A 13 -22.15 5.88 13.29
N ASP A 14 -21.60 4.69 13.06
CA ASP A 14 -21.37 3.65 14.06
C ASP A 14 -19.90 3.20 14.12
N GLU A 15 -19.48 2.70 15.29
CA GLU A 15 -18.11 2.25 15.55
C GLU A 15 -17.97 0.77 15.90
N ASN A 16 -19.06 0.04 16.11
CA ASN A 16 -19.06 -1.32 16.60
C ASN A 16 -19.88 -2.26 15.70
N ILE A 17 -19.73 -2.13 14.38
CA ILE A 17 -20.48 -2.92 13.39
C ILE A 17 -19.83 -4.31 13.26
N ARG A 18 -20.60 -5.34 13.44
CA ARG A 18 -20.11 -6.73 13.35
C ARG A 18 -19.98 -7.17 11.89
N PRO A 19 -19.03 -8.08 11.57
CA PRO A 19 -18.83 -8.54 10.19
C PRO A 19 -20.10 -9.06 9.50
N TYR A 20 -20.99 -9.76 10.22
CA TYR A 20 -22.23 -10.28 9.63
C TYR A 20 -23.22 -9.17 9.26
N GLU A 21 -23.20 -8.03 9.99
CA GLU A 21 -24.02 -6.87 9.70
C GLU A 21 -23.54 -6.19 8.40
N VAL A 22 -22.21 -6.11 8.23
CA VAL A 22 -21.61 -5.60 6.97
C VAL A 22 -22.06 -6.45 5.79
N ILE A 23 -22.01 -7.77 5.89
CA ILE A 23 -22.44 -8.69 4.83
C ILE A 23 -23.93 -8.47 4.52
N LYS A 24 -24.78 -8.43 5.54
CA LYS A 24 -26.22 -8.22 5.41
C LYS A 24 -26.53 -6.88 4.72
N GLU A 25 -25.87 -5.81 5.15
CA GLU A 25 -26.03 -4.48 4.60
C GLU A 25 -25.57 -4.37 3.13
N ILE A 26 -24.47 -4.97 2.77
CA ILE A 26 -23.96 -5.00 1.39
C ILE A 26 -24.84 -5.89 0.50
N ASP A 27 -25.25 -7.06 0.96
CA ASP A 27 -26.11 -7.97 0.21
C ASP A 27 -27.53 -7.42 0.02
N GLY A 28 -28.02 -6.68 1.00
CA GLY A 28 -29.31 -5.97 0.90
C GLY A 28 -29.26 -4.75 -0.02
N ASN A 29 -28.08 -4.23 -0.35
CA ASN A 29 -27.92 -3.00 -1.15
C ASN A 29 -27.56 -3.27 -2.61
N THR A 30 -28.33 -4.11 -3.29
CA THR A 30 -28.00 -4.65 -4.62
C THR A 30 -29.09 -4.49 -5.66
N ALA A 31 -30.04 -3.57 -5.45
CA ALA A 31 -31.18 -3.36 -6.34
C ALA A 31 -30.75 -3.13 -7.80
N LYS A 32 -31.32 -3.89 -8.71
CA LYS A 32 -31.06 -3.83 -10.17
C LYS A 32 -29.61 -4.11 -10.59
N LEU A 33 -28.77 -4.68 -9.73
CA LEU A 33 -27.46 -5.18 -10.14
C LEU A 33 -27.61 -6.50 -10.87
N LYS A 34 -26.84 -6.66 -11.96
CA LYS A 34 -26.73 -7.93 -12.68
C LYS A 34 -25.87 -8.91 -11.89
N LEU A 35 -26.11 -10.20 -12.06
CA LEU A 35 -25.40 -11.28 -11.34
C LEU A 35 -23.84 -11.20 -11.46
N LYS A 36 -23.35 -10.68 -12.59
CA LYS A 36 -21.89 -10.53 -12.85
C LYS A 36 -21.32 -9.21 -12.34
N GLU A 37 -22.15 -8.31 -11.84
CA GLU A 37 -21.68 -7.01 -11.35
C GLU A 37 -21.21 -7.13 -9.90
N PRO A 38 -20.07 -6.53 -9.53
CA PRO A 38 -19.60 -6.56 -8.16
C PRO A 38 -20.60 -5.81 -7.26
N LYS A 39 -20.89 -6.36 -6.10
CA LYS A 39 -21.77 -5.73 -5.09
C LYS A 39 -21.07 -4.59 -4.35
N TYR A 40 -19.76 -4.65 -4.27
CA TYR A 40 -18.93 -3.67 -3.54
C TYR A 40 -17.57 -3.46 -4.21
N TYR A 41 -16.89 -2.44 -3.79
CA TYR A 41 -15.49 -2.16 -4.08
C TYR A 41 -14.68 -2.15 -2.79
N SER A 42 -13.41 -2.50 -2.88
CA SER A 42 -12.49 -2.48 -1.75
C SER A 42 -11.48 -1.34 -1.93
N ILE A 43 -11.29 -0.56 -0.87
CA ILE A 43 -10.27 0.48 -0.78
C ILE A 43 -9.36 0.11 0.39
N THR A 44 -8.05 0.24 0.18
CA THR A 44 -7.08 0.10 1.27
C THR A 44 -6.36 1.43 1.48
N ILE A 45 -6.49 2.01 2.67
CA ILE A 45 -5.71 3.16 3.08
C ILE A 45 -4.52 2.65 3.89
N SER A 46 -3.33 2.99 3.45
CA SER A 46 -2.07 2.55 4.06
C SER A 46 -1.21 3.75 4.42
N PRO A 47 -1.40 4.37 5.59
CA PRO A 47 -0.56 5.45 6.02
C PRO A 47 0.91 5.01 6.10
N SER A 48 1.83 5.92 5.80
CA SER A 48 3.26 5.66 5.89
C SER A 48 3.71 5.46 7.34
N GLN A 49 4.89 4.88 7.53
CA GLN A 49 5.51 4.77 8.86
C GLN A 49 5.66 6.14 9.54
N TYR A 50 5.93 7.18 8.77
CA TYR A 50 6.08 8.54 9.27
C TYR A 50 4.74 9.14 9.68
N GLU A 51 3.70 8.94 8.88
CA GLU A 51 2.31 9.34 9.20
C GLU A 51 1.83 8.63 10.46
N LEU A 52 1.98 7.30 10.54
CA LEU A 52 1.59 6.52 11.71
C LEU A 52 2.34 6.96 12.97
N LYS A 53 3.65 7.22 12.87
CA LYS A 53 4.45 7.73 13.97
C LYS A 53 3.97 9.11 14.43
N HIS A 54 3.67 10.01 13.49
CA HIS A 54 3.19 11.34 13.77
C HIS A 54 1.89 11.36 14.57
N ILE A 55 0.95 10.51 14.19
CA ILE A 55 -0.33 10.37 14.92
C ILE A 55 -0.26 9.41 16.10
N HIS A 56 0.95 8.93 16.48
CA HIS A 56 1.18 7.94 17.55
C HIS A 56 0.42 6.62 17.32
N ASN A 57 0.20 6.22 16.07
CA ASN A 57 -0.56 5.04 15.69
C ASN A 57 -1.94 4.94 16.37
N ASN A 58 -2.56 6.09 16.64
CA ASN A 58 -3.80 6.21 17.40
C ASN A 58 -5.00 5.77 16.56
N PRO A 59 -5.79 4.76 16.99
CA PRO A 59 -6.95 4.25 16.24
C PRO A 59 -8.05 5.31 16.04
N GLU A 60 -8.30 6.18 17.02
CA GLU A 60 -9.34 7.22 16.93
C GLU A 60 -8.97 8.26 15.85
N LYS A 61 -7.70 8.64 15.78
CA LYS A 61 -7.20 9.51 14.71
C LYS A 61 -7.34 8.85 13.34
N LEU A 62 -7.08 7.54 13.24
CA LEU A 62 -7.28 6.79 12.01
C LEU A 62 -8.76 6.71 11.62
N ARG A 63 -9.69 6.49 12.57
CA ARG A 63 -11.14 6.53 12.30
C ARG A 63 -11.57 7.91 11.81
N ALA A 64 -11.13 8.97 12.49
CA ALA A 64 -11.44 10.34 12.08
C ALA A 64 -10.92 10.64 10.68
N PHE A 65 -9.71 10.21 10.37
CA PHE A 65 -9.12 10.36 9.03
C PHE A 65 -9.92 9.60 7.95
N VAL A 66 -10.35 8.38 8.22
CA VAL A 66 -11.19 7.61 7.27
C VAL A 66 -12.48 8.35 6.97
N ARG A 67 -13.16 8.89 7.99
CA ARG A 67 -14.41 9.66 7.79
C ARG A 67 -14.18 10.87 6.89
N GLU A 68 -13.06 11.57 7.06
CA GLU A 68 -12.71 12.69 6.17
C GLU A 68 -12.33 12.22 4.76
N ALA A 69 -11.53 11.16 4.63
CA ALA A 69 -11.19 10.59 3.34
C ALA A 69 -12.42 10.10 2.55
N MET A 70 -13.47 9.62 3.24
CA MET A 70 -14.72 9.22 2.58
C MET A 70 -15.55 10.40 2.10
N LYS A 71 -15.40 11.60 2.67
CA LYS A 71 -15.97 12.84 2.08
C LYS A 71 -15.24 13.17 0.76
N GLU A 72 -13.92 13.05 0.74
CA GLU A 72 -13.13 13.24 -0.48
C GLU A 72 -13.44 12.18 -1.54
N TYR A 73 -13.72 10.95 -1.12
CA TYR A 73 -14.19 9.89 -2.01
C TYR A 73 -15.51 10.25 -2.68
N ALA A 74 -16.48 10.70 -1.91
CA ALA A 74 -17.79 11.13 -2.43
C ALA A 74 -17.66 12.30 -3.42
N SER A 75 -16.87 13.31 -3.07
CA SER A 75 -16.63 14.51 -3.91
C SER A 75 -15.86 14.20 -5.20
N SER A 76 -15.21 13.05 -5.29
CA SER A 76 -14.43 12.65 -6.47
C SER A 76 -15.28 11.99 -7.57
N PHE A 77 -16.55 11.74 -7.32
CA PHE A 77 -17.47 11.30 -8.37
C PHE A 77 -17.89 12.50 -9.24
N ASN A 78 -17.65 12.40 -10.54
CA ASN A 78 -18.23 13.30 -11.52
C ASN A 78 -19.66 12.83 -11.85
N ARG A 79 -20.56 12.94 -10.89
CA ARG A 79 -21.95 12.48 -11.00
C ARG A 79 -22.87 13.25 -10.06
N GLU A 80 -24.13 13.34 -10.44
CA GLU A 80 -25.19 13.95 -9.64
C GLU A 80 -26.26 12.93 -9.26
N ILE A 81 -26.81 13.08 -8.08
CA ILE A 81 -27.97 12.35 -7.57
C ILE A 81 -29.05 13.39 -7.24
N GLY A 82 -30.19 13.29 -7.92
CA GLY A 82 -31.27 14.25 -7.71
C GLY A 82 -30.91 15.70 -8.03
N GLY A 83 -30.03 15.93 -9.01
CA GLY A 83 -29.59 17.27 -9.42
C GLY A 83 -28.55 17.92 -8.51
N ARG A 84 -27.96 17.19 -7.56
CA ARG A 84 -26.89 17.66 -6.68
C ARG A 84 -25.65 16.75 -6.73
N PRO A 85 -24.46 17.28 -6.42
CA PRO A 85 -23.25 16.46 -6.27
C PRO A 85 -23.42 15.37 -5.21
N ILE A 86 -22.68 14.28 -5.37
CA ILE A 86 -22.62 13.18 -4.39
C ILE A 86 -21.92 13.67 -3.12
N ILE A 87 -22.51 13.36 -1.98
CA ILE A 87 -21.96 13.63 -0.65
C ILE A 87 -21.71 12.32 0.11
N VAL A 88 -20.98 12.37 1.22
CA VAL A 88 -20.61 11.18 2.00
C VAL A 88 -21.82 10.39 2.49
N ASN A 89 -22.97 11.04 2.75
CA ASN A 89 -24.20 10.37 3.17
C ASN A 89 -24.86 9.53 2.06
N ASP A 90 -24.46 9.76 0.80
CA ASP A 90 -24.89 8.92 -0.32
C ASP A 90 -24.03 7.64 -0.43
N ILE A 91 -22.91 7.56 0.29
CA ILE A 91 -21.98 6.44 0.24
C ILE A 91 -22.24 5.47 1.39
N LYS A 92 -22.59 4.23 1.07
CA LYS A 92 -22.65 3.15 2.06
C LYS A 92 -21.30 2.47 2.13
N TYR A 93 -20.56 2.65 3.24
CA TYR A 93 -19.25 2.05 3.45
C TYR A 93 -19.06 1.51 4.86
N PHE A 94 -18.15 0.58 4.97
CA PHE A 94 -17.71 -0.05 6.24
C PHE A 94 -16.20 -0.14 6.23
N ALA A 95 -15.56 0.38 7.25
CA ALA A 95 -14.11 0.42 7.39
C ALA A 95 -13.65 -0.39 8.60
N LYS A 96 -12.48 -0.99 8.51
CA LYS A 96 -11.85 -1.77 9.57
C LYS A 96 -10.38 -1.43 9.64
N ILE A 97 -9.86 -1.17 10.84
CA ILE A 97 -8.43 -0.96 11.06
C ILE A 97 -7.78 -2.30 11.36
N GLU A 98 -6.69 -2.61 10.68
CA GLU A 98 -5.81 -3.74 10.98
C GLU A 98 -4.43 -3.24 11.37
N HIS A 99 -3.86 -3.78 12.43
CA HIS A 99 -2.60 -3.28 13.01
C HIS A 99 -1.38 -4.08 12.59
N GLU A 100 -1.57 -5.22 11.98
CA GLU A 100 -0.50 -6.14 11.60
C GLU A 100 -0.53 -6.41 10.10
N ARG A 101 0.66 -6.61 9.52
CA ARG A 101 0.83 -7.12 8.15
C ARG A 101 1.84 -8.25 8.14
N THR A 102 1.61 -9.19 7.25
CA THR A 102 2.57 -10.27 6.98
C THR A 102 3.21 -10.09 5.61
N PHE A 103 4.39 -10.68 5.44
CA PHE A 103 5.00 -10.77 4.14
C PHE A 103 4.21 -11.72 3.24
N LYS A 104 3.96 -11.29 2.01
CA LYS A 104 3.28 -12.09 0.98
C LYS A 104 4.28 -12.63 -0.03
N SER A 105 3.91 -13.67 -0.76
CA SER A 105 4.78 -14.30 -1.76
C SER A 105 5.25 -13.36 -2.88
N ASN A 106 4.52 -12.28 -3.15
CA ASN A 106 4.86 -11.26 -4.14
C ASN A 106 5.68 -10.10 -3.59
N ASP A 107 5.92 -10.03 -2.27
CA ASP A 107 6.82 -9.02 -1.70
C ASP A 107 8.26 -9.22 -2.20
N VAL A 108 8.94 -8.13 -2.50
CA VAL A 108 10.32 -8.12 -3.03
C VAL A 108 11.24 -8.96 -2.15
N ALA A 109 11.20 -8.76 -0.83
CA ALA A 109 12.05 -9.50 0.11
C ALA A 109 11.85 -11.02 0.04
N VAL A 110 10.60 -11.48 -0.10
CA VAL A 110 10.28 -12.90 -0.24
C VAL A 110 10.73 -13.44 -1.60
N ARG A 111 10.50 -12.66 -2.66
CA ARG A 111 10.81 -13.03 -4.02
C ARG A 111 12.32 -13.18 -4.24
N GLU A 112 13.11 -12.23 -3.73
CA GLU A 112 14.57 -12.26 -3.82
C GLU A 112 15.21 -13.30 -2.91
N ASN A 113 14.59 -13.65 -1.78
CA ASN A 113 15.00 -14.74 -0.93
C ASN A 113 14.64 -16.13 -1.48
N LYS A 114 13.73 -16.23 -2.45
CA LYS A 114 13.19 -17.51 -2.94
C LYS A 114 14.23 -18.53 -3.39
N PRO A 115 15.32 -18.16 -4.10
CA PRO A 115 16.39 -19.11 -4.44
C PRO A 115 17.05 -19.72 -3.20
N TYR A 116 17.32 -18.89 -2.18
CA TYR A 116 17.91 -19.32 -0.91
C TYR A 116 16.97 -20.24 -0.13
N SER A 117 15.69 -19.85 0.00
CA SER A 117 14.68 -20.66 0.68
C SER A 117 14.51 -22.05 0.08
N LYS A 118 14.58 -22.17 -1.25
CA LYS A 118 14.51 -23.47 -1.95
C LYS A 118 15.73 -24.35 -1.62
N GLN A 119 16.92 -23.80 -1.67
CA GLN A 119 18.14 -24.55 -1.35
C GLN A 119 18.18 -24.95 0.12
N ILE A 120 17.80 -24.06 1.03
CA ILE A 120 17.68 -24.36 2.46
C ILE A 120 16.68 -25.48 2.71
N ALA A 121 15.52 -25.45 2.05
CA ALA A 121 14.53 -26.50 2.18
C ALA A 121 15.05 -27.87 1.70
N HIS A 122 15.81 -27.89 0.59
CA HIS A 122 16.46 -29.08 0.07
C HIS A 122 17.47 -29.66 1.09
N LEU A 123 18.39 -28.82 1.58
CA LEU A 123 19.39 -29.22 2.56
C LEU A 123 18.76 -29.68 3.89
N LYS A 124 17.71 -29.02 4.36
CA LYS A 124 16.95 -29.49 5.56
C LYS A 124 16.31 -30.86 5.35
N ASN A 125 15.85 -31.14 4.13
CA ASN A 125 15.30 -32.47 3.81
C ASN A 125 16.42 -33.53 3.77
N GLU A 126 17.54 -33.19 3.17
CA GLU A 126 18.75 -34.03 3.14
C GLU A 126 19.27 -34.31 4.56
N LEU A 127 19.40 -33.28 5.38
CA LEU A 127 19.81 -33.41 6.80
C LEU A 127 18.92 -34.43 7.53
N ARG A 128 17.58 -34.31 7.39
CA ARG A 128 16.65 -35.26 8.02
C ARG A 128 16.83 -36.70 7.56
N LYS A 129 17.18 -36.92 6.27
CA LYS A 129 17.45 -38.26 5.74
C LYS A 129 18.76 -38.83 6.31
N VAL A 130 19.81 -38.00 6.43
CA VAL A 130 21.05 -38.40 7.07
C VAL A 130 20.85 -38.75 8.54
N GLU A 131 20.14 -37.91 9.28
CA GLU A 131 19.81 -38.14 10.71
C GLU A 131 19.01 -39.43 10.94
N ARG A 132 18.17 -39.83 9.98
CA ARG A 132 17.40 -41.11 10.02
C ARG A 132 18.21 -42.31 9.52
N GLY A 133 19.43 -42.10 9.03
CA GLY A 133 20.26 -43.17 8.44
C GLY A 133 19.77 -43.66 7.07
N GLU A 134 18.88 -42.91 6.40
CA GLU A 134 18.36 -43.24 5.07
C GLU A 134 19.41 -43.03 3.97
N ILE A 135 20.30 -42.05 4.16
CA ILE A 135 21.41 -41.74 3.29
C ILE A 135 22.67 -41.45 4.09
N LEU A 136 23.84 -41.70 3.50
CA LEU A 136 25.13 -41.32 4.09
C LEU A 136 25.38 -39.83 3.85
N GLY A 137 25.88 -39.11 4.88
CA GLY A 137 26.19 -37.69 4.77
C GLY A 137 26.78 -37.11 6.05
N ASN A 138 27.35 -35.91 5.94
CA ASN A 138 27.89 -35.17 7.07
C ASN A 138 26.93 -34.08 7.54
N THR A 139 26.21 -34.36 8.64
CA THR A 139 25.22 -33.44 9.22
C THR A 139 25.80 -32.06 9.52
N ARG A 140 27.02 -32.00 10.07
CA ARG A 140 27.70 -30.74 10.40
C ARG A 140 28.02 -29.90 9.16
N GLN A 141 28.36 -30.53 8.06
CA GLN A 141 28.59 -29.83 6.79
C GLN A 141 27.32 -29.27 6.24
N ILE A 142 26.21 -30.05 6.21
CA ILE A 142 24.89 -29.61 5.73
C ILE A 142 24.38 -28.44 6.57
N GLU A 143 24.53 -28.50 7.90
CA GLU A 143 24.15 -27.37 8.76
C GLU A 143 24.97 -26.11 8.49
N ASN A 144 26.29 -26.25 8.21
CA ASN A 144 27.13 -25.10 7.86
C ASN A 144 26.69 -24.47 6.54
N ASP A 145 26.32 -25.28 5.55
CA ASP A 145 25.80 -24.80 4.26
C ASP A 145 24.48 -24.08 4.41
N ILE A 146 23.58 -24.60 5.25
CA ILE A 146 22.32 -23.91 5.61
C ILE A 146 22.63 -22.55 6.26
N ARG A 147 23.55 -22.50 7.25
CA ARG A 147 23.93 -21.24 7.91
C ARG A 147 24.54 -20.25 6.93
N LYS A 148 25.35 -20.72 5.98
CA LYS A 148 25.91 -19.88 4.90
C LYS A 148 24.82 -19.30 4.03
N LEU A 149 23.86 -20.10 3.54
CA LEU A 149 22.75 -19.63 2.73
C LEU A 149 21.89 -18.59 3.46
N ILE A 150 21.60 -18.80 4.76
CA ILE A 150 20.88 -17.82 5.57
C ILE A 150 21.68 -16.52 5.69
N ARG A 151 23.00 -16.59 5.89
CA ARG A 151 23.86 -15.41 5.98
C ARG A 151 23.93 -14.64 4.68
N ASP A 152 24.00 -15.33 3.55
CA ASP A 152 24.18 -14.74 2.23
C ASP A 152 22.85 -14.23 1.63
N ALA A 153 21.71 -14.66 2.15
CA ALA A 153 20.40 -14.17 1.73
C ALA A 153 20.23 -12.65 1.95
N PRO A 154 19.66 -11.91 0.98
CA PRO A 154 19.62 -10.45 1.03
C PRO A 154 18.69 -9.87 2.10
N TYR A 155 17.60 -10.56 2.45
CA TYR A 155 16.58 -10.02 3.36
C TYR A 155 16.37 -10.90 4.58
N LYS A 156 16.58 -10.32 5.74
CA LYS A 156 16.45 -11.00 7.05
C LYS A 156 15.77 -10.10 8.07
N ILE A 157 15.07 -10.70 9.02
CA ILE A 157 14.57 -10.08 10.24
C ILE A 157 15.14 -10.86 11.42
N ARG A 158 15.87 -10.19 12.32
CA ARG A 158 16.48 -10.82 13.51
C ARG A 158 17.30 -12.07 13.16
N GLY A 159 18.03 -12.03 12.05
CA GLY A 159 18.85 -13.15 11.58
C GLY A 159 18.09 -14.27 10.86
N GLN A 160 16.78 -14.23 10.82
CA GLN A 160 15.94 -15.19 10.11
C GLN A 160 15.64 -14.72 8.69
N LEU A 161 15.62 -15.65 7.75
CA LEU A 161 15.23 -15.38 6.37
C LEU A 161 13.76 -14.90 6.31
N ILE A 162 13.52 -13.83 5.57
CA ILE A 162 12.13 -13.38 5.37
C ILE A 162 11.42 -14.37 4.46
N GLU A 163 10.30 -14.93 4.97
CA GLU A 163 9.43 -15.87 4.29
C GLU A 163 7.96 -15.40 4.31
N PRO A 164 7.10 -15.95 3.43
CA PRO A 164 5.67 -15.64 3.46
C PRO A 164 5.05 -15.97 4.82
N GLY A 165 4.16 -15.08 5.30
CA GLY A 165 3.48 -15.24 6.58
C GLY A 165 4.21 -14.64 7.79
N MET A 166 5.50 -14.31 7.68
CA MET A 166 6.21 -13.60 8.74
C MET A 166 5.64 -12.18 8.93
N LYS A 167 5.51 -11.74 10.18
CA LYS A 167 5.05 -10.38 10.50
C LYS A 167 6.04 -9.34 10.03
N LYS A 168 5.54 -8.25 9.43
CA LYS A 168 6.35 -7.07 9.09
C LYS A 168 6.62 -6.27 10.35
N GLU A 169 7.84 -5.74 10.48
CA GLU A 169 8.24 -4.91 11.61
C GLU A 169 7.74 -3.46 11.45
N GLY A 170 7.72 -2.73 12.57
CA GLY A 170 7.30 -1.33 12.65
C GLY A 170 5.79 -1.17 12.75
N LEU A 171 5.33 0.07 12.58
CA LEU A 171 3.92 0.41 12.62
C LEU A 171 3.25 -0.05 11.31
N GLN A 172 2.29 -0.96 11.38
CA GLN A 172 1.67 -1.60 10.23
C GLN A 172 0.17 -1.31 10.11
N SER A 173 -0.34 -0.38 10.90
CA SER A 173 -1.77 -0.05 10.88
C SER A 173 -2.20 0.40 9.49
N HIS A 174 -3.29 -0.15 9.03
CA HIS A 174 -3.91 0.14 7.75
C HIS A 174 -5.40 -0.10 7.83
N ILE A 175 -6.13 0.48 6.91
CA ILE A 175 -7.58 0.45 6.92
C ILE A 175 -8.09 -0.23 5.65
N HIS A 176 -8.93 -1.24 5.82
CA HIS A 176 -9.73 -1.83 4.75
C HIS A 176 -11.12 -1.22 4.76
N ILE A 177 -11.57 -0.74 3.62
CA ILE A 177 -12.88 -0.13 3.44
C ILE A 177 -13.64 -0.92 2.38
N ILE A 178 -14.81 -1.39 2.72
CA ILE A 178 -15.78 -1.99 1.82
C ILE A 178 -16.79 -0.89 1.48
N VAL A 179 -16.91 -0.56 0.19
CA VAL A 179 -17.85 0.45 -0.29
C VAL A 179 -18.88 -0.21 -1.18
N SER A 180 -20.16 -0.09 -0.84
CA SER A 180 -21.23 -0.61 -1.67
C SER A 180 -21.18 0.01 -3.07
N ARG A 181 -21.47 -0.81 -4.08
CA ARG A 181 -21.63 -0.32 -5.46
C ARG A 181 -22.86 0.58 -5.61
N LYS A 182 -23.88 0.33 -4.82
CA LYS A 182 -25.08 1.18 -4.79
C LYS A 182 -24.93 2.27 -3.74
N ASP A 183 -25.54 3.40 -4.01
CA ASP A 183 -25.67 4.47 -3.04
C ASP A 183 -26.45 4.02 -1.78
N ALA A 184 -26.47 4.83 -0.75
CA ALA A 184 -27.15 4.51 0.51
C ALA A 184 -28.66 4.28 0.35
N SER A 185 -29.30 4.91 -0.66
CA SER A 185 -30.72 4.71 -0.96
C SER A 185 -31.01 3.44 -1.79
N ASN A 186 -29.98 2.67 -2.16
CA ASN A 186 -30.08 1.50 -3.05
C ASN A 186 -30.65 1.80 -4.45
N THR A 187 -30.56 3.04 -4.90
CA THR A 187 -31.14 3.50 -6.16
C THR A 187 -30.11 3.66 -7.28
N TYR A 188 -29.02 4.35 -7.00
CA TYR A 188 -28.00 4.71 -7.99
C TYR A 188 -26.77 3.82 -7.88
N SER A 189 -26.18 3.43 -9.02
CA SER A 189 -24.90 2.70 -9.03
C SER A 189 -23.72 3.67 -9.04
N LEU A 190 -22.81 3.53 -8.09
CA LEU A 190 -21.59 4.34 -7.93
C LEU A 190 -20.37 3.47 -8.17
N SER A 191 -19.65 3.68 -9.28
CA SER A 191 -18.49 2.89 -9.63
C SER A 191 -17.22 3.74 -9.72
N PRO A 192 -16.24 3.55 -8.84
CA PRO A 192 -14.94 4.20 -8.93
C PRO A 192 -14.03 3.56 -10.00
N GLY A 193 -14.44 2.42 -10.56
CA GLY A 193 -13.71 1.67 -11.59
C GLY A 193 -13.96 2.14 -13.02
N SER A 194 -14.66 3.26 -13.20
CA SER A 194 -14.91 3.83 -14.54
C SER A 194 -13.59 4.11 -15.27
N LYS A 195 -13.52 3.78 -16.56
CA LYS A 195 -12.43 4.18 -17.45
C LYS A 195 -12.40 5.69 -17.68
N TYR A 196 -13.48 6.37 -17.35
CA TYR A 196 -13.64 7.81 -17.53
C TYR A 196 -13.26 8.55 -16.24
N ILE A 197 -12.40 9.55 -16.37
CA ILE A 197 -12.03 10.42 -15.24
C ILE A 197 -13.18 11.38 -14.96
N ALA A 198 -13.57 12.15 -15.97
CA ALA A 198 -14.74 13.00 -15.98
C ALA A 198 -15.23 13.09 -17.41
N SER A 199 -16.49 12.82 -17.65
CA SER A 199 -17.09 12.94 -18.98
C SER A 199 -18.59 13.15 -18.85
N GLU A 200 -19.18 13.68 -19.90
CA GLU A 200 -20.61 13.79 -20.06
C GLU A 200 -21.03 12.88 -21.21
N VAL A 201 -22.20 12.29 -21.10
CA VAL A 201 -22.79 11.45 -22.14
C VAL A 201 -24.27 11.75 -22.22
N GLU A 202 -24.79 11.79 -23.44
CA GLU A 202 -26.22 11.91 -23.66
C GLU A 202 -26.88 10.54 -23.41
N MET A 203 -27.83 10.50 -22.49
CA MET A 203 -28.65 9.33 -22.19
C MET A 203 -30.12 9.75 -22.15
N HIS A 204 -30.92 9.14 -23.04
CA HIS A 204 -32.35 9.45 -23.13
C HIS A 204 -32.66 10.95 -23.31
N GLY A 205 -31.88 11.66 -24.15
CA GLY A 205 -32.04 13.09 -24.41
C GLY A 205 -31.55 14.01 -23.30
N LYS A 206 -30.84 13.49 -22.29
CA LYS A 206 -30.26 14.29 -21.19
C LYS A 206 -28.76 14.05 -21.09
N TRP A 207 -28.02 15.13 -20.86
CA TRP A 207 -26.60 15.06 -20.54
C TRP A 207 -26.40 14.56 -19.12
N VAL A 208 -25.66 13.45 -18.98
CA VAL A 208 -25.37 12.81 -17.70
C VAL A 208 -23.87 12.82 -17.46
N LYS A 209 -23.46 13.42 -16.35
CA LYS A 209 -22.08 13.36 -15.85
C LYS A 209 -21.73 11.96 -15.40
N ARG A 210 -20.53 11.50 -15.71
CA ARG A 210 -20.01 10.20 -15.28
C ARG A 210 -18.51 10.26 -15.03
N GLY A 211 -18.01 9.32 -14.24
CA GLY A 211 -16.60 9.14 -13.96
C GLY A 211 -16.26 9.28 -12.49
N PHE A 212 -15.01 8.97 -12.19
CA PHE A 212 -14.43 9.09 -10.86
C PHE A 212 -12.99 9.60 -10.99
N GLU A 213 -12.72 10.73 -10.37
CA GLU A 213 -11.41 11.39 -10.38
C GLU A 213 -10.49 10.77 -9.32
N ARG A 214 -9.88 9.64 -9.69
CA ARG A 214 -9.06 8.85 -8.77
C ARG A 214 -7.86 9.64 -8.23
N ASP A 215 -7.20 10.42 -9.07
CA ASP A 215 -6.06 11.25 -8.66
C ASP A 215 -6.48 12.33 -7.66
N ARG A 216 -7.64 12.94 -7.89
CA ARG A 216 -8.24 13.91 -6.97
C ARG A 216 -8.52 13.29 -5.61
N PHE A 217 -9.11 12.11 -5.58
CA PHE A 217 -9.37 11.39 -4.34
C PHE A 217 -8.08 11.16 -3.55
N PHE A 218 -7.02 10.66 -4.19
CA PHE A 218 -5.77 10.39 -3.50
C PHE A 218 -5.08 11.66 -3.01
N GLN A 219 -5.00 12.70 -3.85
CA GLN A 219 -4.39 13.99 -3.48
C GLN A 219 -5.17 14.68 -2.35
N ASN A 220 -6.49 14.68 -2.43
CA ASN A 220 -7.30 15.33 -1.41
C ASN A 220 -7.30 14.55 -0.09
N SER A 221 -7.28 13.23 -0.13
CA SER A 221 -7.12 12.41 1.08
C SER A 221 -5.79 12.69 1.77
N GLU A 222 -4.70 12.83 1.02
CA GLU A 222 -3.39 13.21 1.53
C GLU A 222 -3.43 14.60 2.18
N LYS A 223 -3.98 15.60 1.48
CA LYS A 223 -4.15 16.97 2.02
C LYS A 223 -5.06 16.99 3.26
N ALA A 224 -6.08 16.14 3.31
CA ALA A 224 -6.95 16.01 4.46
C ALA A 224 -6.17 15.51 5.68
N PHE A 225 -5.32 14.48 5.52
CA PHE A 225 -4.44 14.00 6.57
C PHE A 225 -3.52 15.12 7.08
N ASP A 226 -2.85 15.82 6.17
CA ASP A 226 -1.91 16.89 6.50
C ASP A 226 -2.60 18.02 7.29
N ARG A 227 -3.78 18.43 6.85
CA ARG A 227 -4.59 19.46 7.50
C ARG A 227 -5.09 19.03 8.89
N MET A 228 -5.63 17.80 9.00
CA MET A 228 -6.20 17.28 10.26
C MET A 228 -5.16 17.15 11.37
N PHE A 229 -3.95 16.74 11.01
CA PHE A 229 -2.92 16.40 11.97
C PHE A 229 -1.73 17.34 11.94
N GLN A 230 -1.80 18.44 11.18
CA GLN A 230 -0.69 19.40 11.02
C GLN A 230 0.61 18.68 10.61
N TYR A 231 0.47 17.71 9.69
CA TYR A 231 1.59 16.92 9.21
C TYR A 231 2.36 17.68 8.14
N ASN A 232 3.62 17.98 8.40
CA ASN A 232 4.51 18.62 7.44
C ASN A 232 5.12 17.57 6.51
N ARG A 233 4.40 17.27 5.43
CA ARG A 233 4.76 16.22 4.47
C ARG A 233 5.97 16.60 3.64
N ASN A 234 6.97 15.71 3.61
CA ASN A 234 8.06 15.81 2.65
C ASN A 234 7.54 15.61 1.23
N TYR A 235 8.10 16.38 0.29
CA TYR A 235 7.76 16.22 -1.13
C TYR A 235 7.83 14.77 -1.60
N VAL A 236 8.89 14.04 -1.24
CA VAL A 236 9.10 12.64 -1.67
C VAL A 236 8.06 11.64 -1.13
N GLU A 237 7.33 11.99 -0.10
CA GLU A 237 6.24 11.19 0.45
C GLU A 237 4.90 11.48 -0.22
N SER A 238 4.79 12.58 -0.97
CA SER A 238 3.54 13.01 -1.59
C SER A 238 3.06 12.04 -2.67
N TYR A 239 1.75 11.97 -2.85
CA TYR A 239 1.13 11.21 -3.93
C TYR A 239 1.65 11.63 -5.30
N SER A 240 1.81 12.94 -5.54
CA SER A 240 2.32 13.48 -6.80
C SER A 240 3.75 13.02 -7.09
N ALA A 241 4.64 13.02 -6.09
CA ALA A 241 6.01 12.54 -6.24
C ALA A 241 6.06 11.03 -6.53
N ARG A 242 5.26 10.23 -5.82
CA ARG A 242 5.16 8.78 -6.06
C ARG A 242 4.58 8.47 -7.45
N LYS A 243 3.59 9.21 -7.87
CA LYS A 243 3.01 9.08 -9.22
C LYS A 243 4.03 9.47 -10.30
N MET A 244 4.81 10.54 -10.06
CA MET A 244 5.89 10.95 -10.96
C MET A 244 6.96 9.87 -11.07
N LEU A 245 7.41 9.27 -9.96
CA LEU A 245 8.35 8.15 -9.97
C LEU A 245 7.84 6.97 -10.82
N SER A 246 6.54 6.68 -10.76
CA SER A 246 5.94 5.57 -11.53
C SER A 246 5.75 5.88 -13.02
N LYS A 247 5.44 7.13 -13.38
CA LYS A 247 5.11 7.53 -14.76
C LYS A 247 6.27 8.13 -15.53
N ASP A 248 7.09 8.92 -14.87
CA ASP A 248 8.26 9.60 -15.44
C ASP A 248 9.41 9.62 -14.42
N PRO A 249 10.13 8.49 -14.28
CA PRO A 249 11.26 8.38 -13.36
C PRO A 249 12.35 9.43 -13.60
N LYS A 250 12.57 9.81 -14.87
CA LYS A 250 13.56 10.82 -15.22
C LYS A 250 13.23 12.17 -14.58
N GLN A 251 11.99 12.63 -14.73
CA GLN A 251 11.53 13.88 -14.15
C GLN A 251 11.52 13.83 -12.62
N TYR A 252 11.16 12.68 -12.03
CA TYR A 252 11.28 12.46 -10.61
C TYR A 252 12.72 12.63 -10.11
N PHE A 253 13.71 11.99 -10.75
CA PHE A 253 15.11 12.13 -10.38
C PHE A 253 15.63 13.56 -10.56
N LEU A 254 15.17 14.25 -11.58
CA LEU A 254 15.49 15.69 -11.77
C LEU A 254 14.95 16.54 -10.61
N SER A 255 13.72 16.29 -10.17
CA SER A 255 13.13 16.99 -9.04
C SER A 255 13.88 16.78 -7.72
N LEU A 256 14.56 15.62 -7.55
CA LEU A 256 15.35 15.33 -6.36
C LEU A 256 16.67 16.13 -6.26
N ARG A 257 17.14 16.73 -7.35
CA ARG A 257 18.46 17.41 -7.37
C ARG A 257 18.57 18.51 -6.34
N ASN A 258 17.49 19.27 -6.15
CA ASN A 258 17.45 20.45 -5.28
C ASN A 258 16.95 20.16 -3.85
N LEU A 259 16.56 18.91 -3.55
CA LEU A 259 16.09 18.52 -2.23
C LEU A 259 17.24 18.36 -1.22
N GLY A 260 16.91 18.49 0.06
CA GLY A 260 17.83 18.25 1.15
C GLY A 260 18.32 16.80 1.23
N ILE A 261 19.39 16.56 2.00
CA ILE A 261 20.00 15.22 2.15
C ILE A 261 19.00 14.24 2.79
N HIS A 262 18.24 14.70 3.76
CA HIS A 262 17.25 13.87 4.46
C HIS A 262 16.17 13.37 3.51
N GLU A 263 15.59 14.27 2.72
CA GLU A 263 14.56 13.93 1.71
C GLU A 263 15.11 12.98 0.64
N LYS A 264 16.35 13.19 0.18
CA LYS A 264 17.01 12.27 -0.75
C LYS A 264 17.15 10.86 -0.16
N LYS A 265 17.51 10.72 1.12
CA LYS A 265 17.57 9.40 1.80
C LYS A 265 16.20 8.71 1.83
N ILE A 266 15.14 9.46 2.14
CA ILE A 266 13.77 8.93 2.12
C ILE A 266 13.41 8.48 0.70
N ALA A 267 13.67 9.32 -0.32
CA ALA A 267 13.41 9.01 -1.71
C ALA A 267 14.09 7.70 -2.15
N PHE A 268 15.37 7.50 -1.83
CA PHE A 268 16.08 6.26 -2.15
C PHE A 268 15.52 5.04 -1.44
N LYS A 269 15.13 5.18 -0.17
CA LYS A 269 14.45 4.09 0.54
C LYS A 269 13.13 3.70 -0.13
N MET A 270 12.37 4.68 -0.60
CA MET A 270 11.12 4.44 -1.34
C MET A 270 11.38 3.76 -2.68
N ILE A 271 12.37 4.23 -3.44
CA ILE A 271 12.75 3.67 -4.75
C ILE A 271 13.17 2.20 -4.61
N ARG A 272 13.98 1.86 -3.61
CA ARG A 272 14.37 0.45 -3.34
C ARG A 272 13.16 -0.45 -3.14
N ASN A 273 12.10 0.06 -2.52
CA ASN A 273 10.88 -0.70 -2.29
C ASN A 273 10.00 -0.88 -3.55
N THR A 274 10.26 -0.10 -4.63
CA THR A 274 9.53 -0.23 -5.90
C THR A 274 10.09 -1.30 -6.83
N GLY A 275 11.26 -1.87 -6.52
CA GLY A 275 11.94 -2.85 -7.37
C GLY A 275 12.65 -2.25 -8.59
N LEU A 276 12.73 -0.94 -8.70
CA LEU A 276 13.57 -0.28 -9.71
C LEU A 276 15.05 -0.61 -9.43
N GLN A 277 15.74 -1.21 -10.40
CA GLN A 277 17.15 -1.51 -10.31
C GLN A 277 17.96 -0.20 -10.39
N LEU A 278 18.36 0.30 -9.23
CA LEU A 278 19.39 1.34 -9.16
C LEU A 278 20.76 0.68 -9.02
N PRO A 279 21.81 1.25 -9.62
CA PRO A 279 23.16 0.77 -9.37
C PRO A 279 23.43 0.75 -7.86
N VAL A 280 23.77 -0.43 -7.33
CA VAL A 280 24.07 -0.60 -5.91
C VAL A 280 25.40 0.08 -5.62
N LEU A 281 25.35 1.25 -5.00
CA LEU A 281 26.52 1.94 -4.48
C LEU A 281 26.63 1.64 -3.00
N HIS A 282 27.67 0.89 -2.62
CA HIS A 282 28.02 0.67 -1.22
C HIS A 282 28.51 2.00 -0.62
N LEU A 283 27.72 2.55 0.30
CA LEU A 283 28.05 3.79 1.01
C LEU A 283 28.91 3.45 2.24
N PRO A 284 30.17 3.93 2.31
CA PRO A 284 30.93 3.86 3.55
C PRO A 284 30.25 4.74 4.62
N GLN A 285 30.16 4.22 5.85
CA GLN A 285 29.35 4.81 6.92
C GLN A 285 29.83 6.17 7.47
N ASN A 286 31.02 6.67 7.12
CA ASN A 286 31.70 7.70 7.93
C ASN A 286 32.06 9.03 7.27
N LYS A 287 31.50 9.43 6.10
CA LYS A 287 31.79 10.78 5.54
C LYS A 287 30.58 11.39 4.86
N VAL A 288 29.96 12.38 5.49
CA VAL A 288 28.77 13.10 4.97
C VAL A 288 29.01 13.69 3.56
N GLY A 289 30.18 14.28 3.31
CA GLY A 289 30.50 14.84 1.99
C GLY A 289 30.65 13.78 0.88
N PHE A 290 31.17 12.60 1.22
CA PHE A 290 31.24 11.47 0.28
C PHE A 290 29.85 10.92 -0.03
N ALA A 291 28.98 10.83 0.99
CA ALA A 291 27.59 10.41 0.81
C ALA A 291 26.81 11.35 -0.13
N VAL A 292 26.99 12.67 -0.03
CA VAL A 292 26.36 13.66 -0.93
C VAL A 292 26.83 13.48 -2.37
N LYS A 293 28.15 13.27 -2.58
CA LYS A 293 28.73 13.05 -3.92
C LYS A 293 28.22 11.75 -4.54
N GLN A 294 28.09 10.70 -3.74
CA GLN A 294 27.52 9.41 -4.18
C GLN A 294 26.04 9.53 -4.50
N LEU A 295 25.26 10.24 -3.68
CA LEU A 295 23.83 10.50 -3.95
C LEU A 295 23.64 11.25 -5.27
N LYS A 296 24.49 12.27 -5.56
CA LYS A 296 24.47 12.95 -6.88
C LYS A 296 24.71 11.98 -8.03
N LYS A 297 25.72 11.13 -7.93
CA LYS A 297 26.04 10.11 -8.96
C LYS A 297 24.89 9.11 -9.14
N MET A 298 24.22 8.70 -8.06
CA MET A 298 23.06 7.80 -8.13
C MET A 298 21.87 8.47 -8.84
N ILE A 299 21.60 9.73 -8.56
CA ILE A 299 20.55 10.52 -9.25
C ILE A 299 20.87 10.60 -10.75
N GLU A 300 22.11 10.93 -11.12
CA GLU A 300 22.54 10.99 -12.51
C GLU A 300 22.47 9.63 -13.22
N ALA A 301 22.84 8.54 -12.54
CA ALA A 301 22.70 7.19 -13.05
C ALA A 301 21.22 6.80 -13.23
N GLY A 302 20.35 7.14 -12.26
CA GLY A 302 18.92 6.92 -12.34
C GLY A 302 18.29 7.69 -13.51
N ILE A 303 18.69 8.94 -13.73
CA ILE A 303 18.26 9.76 -14.89
C ILE A 303 18.71 9.09 -16.21
N LYS A 304 19.95 8.62 -16.29
CA LYS A 304 20.48 7.93 -17.50
C LYS A 304 19.76 6.60 -17.75
N SER A 305 19.58 5.76 -16.74
CA SER A 305 18.90 4.47 -16.90
C SER A 305 17.42 4.63 -17.31
N SER A 306 16.76 5.70 -16.86
CA SER A 306 15.39 6.04 -17.25
C SER A 306 15.28 6.55 -18.69
N SER A 307 16.41 6.97 -19.31
CA SER A 307 16.46 7.46 -20.69
C SER A 307 16.67 6.36 -21.73
N ILE A 308 17.01 5.13 -21.30
CA ILE A 308 17.35 4.00 -22.20
C ILE A 308 16.15 3.10 -22.48
N GLY A 309 14.99 3.41 -21.89
CA GLY A 309 13.76 2.63 -22.03
C GLY A 309 12.79 3.24 -23.03
N TYR A 310 13.16 3.27 -24.33
CA TYR A 310 12.26 3.40 -25.48
C TYR A 310 12.74 2.45 -26.58
#